data_9fa6242c02efc8c1e23491153f9def28
#
_entry.id   9fa6242c02efc8c1e23491153f9def28
#
_cell.length_a   1.000
_cell.length_b   1.000
_cell.length_c   1.000
_cell.angle_alpha   90.00
_cell.angle_beta   90.00
_cell.angle_gamma   90.00
#
_symmetry.space_group_name_H-M   'P 1'
#
loop_
_entity.id
_entity.type
_entity.pdbx_description
1 polymer ?
#
loop_
_entity_poly.entity_id
_entity_poly.type
_entity_poly.pdbx_seq_one_letter_code
_entity_poly.pdbx_strand_id
1 'polypeptide(L)'
;RRIIERLDLTIPQGESLALIGANGTGKSTLLRMIVRLAEADAGTISVLGDEVGSLRGAALKRFRARVGVVFQKHNLVSRLSALSNVVHGVQSRRSGPRTWAQALAPAEIRDEAMECLAAVGLADKAMQRADSLSGGQSQRVAIARMLMQRPQIVLADEPDASLDPRAGREVMELLFRLTRDKGLTLVFVSHHMAHARRFSDRIVGLGNGGIALDRRALHCNEAELAAFFEEPAEDVPAGQPALVFA
;
A
#
# COMPACT_ATOMS: atom_id res chain seq x y z
N ARG A 1 9.37 -2.95 -23.15
CA ARG A 1 9.75 -4.16 -22.39
C ARG A 1 8.53 -4.63 -21.61
N ARG A 2 8.10 -5.87 -21.80
CA ARG A 2 7.05 -6.49 -20.98
C ARG A 2 7.65 -6.78 -19.60
N ILE A 3 6.91 -6.44 -18.55
CA ILE A 3 7.37 -6.59 -17.16
C ILE A 3 6.62 -7.75 -16.49
N ILE A 4 5.30 -7.81 -16.71
CA ILE A 4 4.43 -8.90 -16.25
C ILE A 4 3.78 -9.49 -17.49
N GLU A 5 3.89 -10.80 -17.70
CA GLU A 5 3.39 -11.46 -18.87
C GLU A 5 2.15 -12.30 -18.59
N ARG A 6 2.19 -13.05 -17.47
CA ARG A 6 1.05 -13.84 -17.02
C ARG A 6 0.96 -13.81 -15.50
N LEU A 7 -0.16 -13.29 -14.99
CA LEU A 7 -0.39 -13.23 -13.55
C LEU A 7 -1.86 -13.57 -13.26
N ASP A 8 -2.07 -14.75 -12.66
CA ASP A 8 -3.35 -15.16 -12.11
C ASP A 8 -3.22 -15.12 -10.58
N LEU A 9 -3.87 -14.14 -9.94
CA LEU A 9 -3.79 -13.94 -8.49
C LEU A 9 -5.15 -13.53 -7.93
N THR A 10 -5.64 -14.30 -6.97
CA THR A 10 -6.81 -13.96 -6.17
C THR A 10 -6.39 -13.67 -4.74
N ILE A 11 -6.85 -12.57 -4.18
CA ILE A 11 -6.56 -12.15 -2.80
C ILE A 11 -7.89 -12.03 -2.05
N PRO A 12 -8.17 -12.92 -1.10
CA PRO A 12 -9.37 -12.85 -0.26
C PRO A 12 -9.44 -11.58 0.59
N GLN A 13 -10.65 -11.13 0.87
CA GLN A 13 -10.86 -10.01 1.77
C GLN A 13 -10.29 -10.31 3.17
N GLY A 14 -9.58 -9.34 3.75
CA GLY A 14 -8.95 -9.47 5.06
C GLY A 14 -7.62 -10.21 5.07
N GLU A 15 -7.17 -10.77 3.92
CA GLU A 15 -5.85 -11.40 3.81
C GLU A 15 -4.74 -10.34 3.83
N SER A 16 -3.64 -10.68 4.50
CA SER A 16 -2.39 -9.93 4.40
C SER A 16 -1.42 -10.67 3.48
N LEU A 17 -1.08 -10.05 2.34
CA LEU A 17 -0.24 -10.63 1.30
C LEU A 17 1.05 -9.84 1.13
N ALA A 18 2.19 -10.53 1.22
CA ALA A 18 3.49 -9.98 0.89
C ALA A 18 3.84 -10.29 -0.57
N LEU A 19 4.16 -9.24 -1.35
CA LEU A 19 4.75 -9.36 -2.68
C LEU A 19 6.27 -9.25 -2.58
N ILE A 20 6.97 -10.28 -3.02
CA ILE A 20 8.44 -10.35 -3.03
C ILE A 20 8.97 -10.59 -4.44
N GLY A 21 10.26 -10.47 -4.63
CA GLY A 21 10.97 -10.73 -5.89
C GLY A 21 12.07 -9.71 -6.16
N ALA A 22 12.93 -10.00 -7.10
CA ALA A 22 14.05 -9.14 -7.52
C ALA A 22 13.56 -7.76 -8.01
N ASN A 23 14.49 -6.81 -8.10
CA ASN A 23 14.19 -5.49 -8.65
C ASN A 23 13.80 -5.61 -10.13
N GLY A 24 12.75 -4.87 -10.52
CA GLY A 24 12.26 -4.87 -11.90
C GLY A 24 11.26 -5.98 -12.25
N THR A 25 10.91 -6.90 -11.34
CA THR A 25 9.92 -7.97 -11.59
C THR A 25 8.47 -7.48 -11.68
N GLY A 26 8.22 -6.18 -11.47
CA GLY A 26 6.89 -5.60 -11.67
C GLY A 26 6.04 -5.40 -10.41
N LYS A 27 6.57 -5.63 -9.20
CA LYS A 27 5.83 -5.46 -7.94
C LYS A 27 5.12 -4.10 -7.81
N SER A 28 5.87 -3.02 -7.89
CA SER A 28 5.32 -1.65 -7.83
C SER A 28 4.43 -1.33 -9.03
N THR A 29 4.72 -1.90 -10.20
CA THR A 29 3.88 -1.77 -11.40
C THR A 29 2.51 -2.42 -11.16
N LEU A 30 2.49 -3.62 -10.58
CA LEU A 30 1.26 -4.31 -10.20
C LEU A 30 0.41 -3.47 -9.23
N LEU A 31 1.03 -2.94 -8.16
CA LEU A 31 0.31 -2.06 -7.23
C LEU A 31 -0.25 -0.81 -7.92
N ARG A 32 0.49 -0.22 -8.86
CA ARG A 32 0.02 0.94 -9.65
C ARG A 32 -1.12 0.58 -10.60
N MET A 33 -1.11 -0.63 -11.19
CA MET A 33 -2.22 -1.10 -12.03
C MET A 33 -3.49 -1.32 -11.22
N ILE A 34 -3.40 -1.87 -10.00
CA ILE A 34 -4.55 -2.06 -9.10
C ILE A 34 -5.28 -0.74 -8.82
N VAL A 35 -4.56 0.38 -8.66
CA VAL A 35 -5.18 1.70 -8.45
C VAL A 35 -5.32 2.51 -9.74
N ARG A 36 -5.04 1.89 -10.89
CA ARG A 36 -5.09 2.50 -12.21
C ARG A 36 -4.24 3.77 -12.35
N LEU A 37 -3.04 3.75 -11.76
CA LEU A 37 -1.94 4.69 -12.03
C LEU A 37 -1.08 4.20 -13.20
N ALA A 38 -1.20 2.93 -13.58
CA ALA A 38 -0.72 2.34 -14.80
C ALA A 38 -1.86 1.53 -15.44
N GLU A 39 -1.83 1.35 -16.74
CA GLU A 39 -2.80 0.52 -17.47
C GLU A 39 -2.15 -0.84 -17.80
N ALA A 40 -2.95 -1.90 -17.75
CA ALA A 40 -2.55 -3.21 -18.24
C ALA A 40 -2.76 -3.27 -19.76
N ASP A 41 -1.77 -3.81 -20.48
CA ASP A 41 -1.86 -3.98 -21.95
C ASP A 41 -2.87 -5.05 -22.32
N ALA A 42 -3.09 -6.06 -21.47
CA ALA A 42 -4.02 -7.16 -21.67
C ALA A 42 -4.47 -7.74 -20.31
N GLY A 43 -5.55 -8.51 -20.32
CA GLY A 43 -6.13 -9.12 -19.12
C GLY A 43 -7.08 -8.19 -18.37
N THR A 44 -7.57 -8.66 -17.22
CA THR A 44 -8.53 -7.94 -16.38
C THR A 44 -8.05 -7.84 -14.96
N ILE A 45 -8.30 -6.69 -14.33
CA ILE A 45 -8.04 -6.46 -12.91
C ILE A 45 -9.39 -6.15 -12.27
N SER A 46 -9.87 -7.02 -11.39
CA SER A 46 -11.07 -6.82 -10.61
C SER A 46 -10.72 -6.59 -9.14
N VAL A 47 -11.24 -5.52 -8.54
CA VAL A 47 -10.98 -5.15 -7.15
C VAL A 47 -12.27 -4.74 -6.48
N LEU A 48 -12.65 -5.39 -5.39
CA LEU A 48 -13.89 -5.15 -4.65
C LEU A 48 -15.14 -5.21 -5.56
N GLY A 49 -15.13 -6.10 -6.54
CA GLY A 49 -16.20 -6.28 -7.53
C GLY A 49 -16.19 -5.28 -8.70
N ASP A 50 -15.29 -4.30 -8.69
CA ASP A 50 -15.14 -3.33 -9.78
C ASP A 50 -14.06 -3.79 -10.77
N GLU A 51 -14.37 -3.84 -12.07
CA GLU A 51 -13.36 -4.01 -13.13
C GLU A 51 -12.60 -2.70 -13.34
N VAL A 52 -11.38 -2.65 -12.81
CA VAL A 52 -10.56 -1.42 -12.71
C VAL A 52 -10.29 -0.80 -14.09
N GLY A 53 -10.07 -1.62 -15.10
CA GLY A 53 -9.80 -1.19 -16.47
C GLY A 53 -10.94 -0.36 -17.10
N SER A 54 -12.19 -0.61 -16.73
CA SER A 54 -13.37 0.07 -17.23
C SER A 54 -13.70 1.39 -16.52
N LEU A 55 -13.19 1.58 -15.28
CA LEU A 55 -13.55 2.74 -14.44
C LEU A 55 -13.04 4.06 -15.02
N ARG A 56 -13.85 5.11 -14.98
CA ARG A 56 -13.52 6.49 -15.43
C ARG A 56 -14.14 7.54 -14.50
N GLY A 57 -13.62 8.75 -14.52
CA GLY A 57 -14.20 9.92 -13.86
C GLY A 57 -14.58 9.70 -12.40
N ALA A 58 -15.85 9.93 -12.06
CA ALA A 58 -16.38 9.81 -10.70
C ALA A 58 -16.35 8.36 -10.17
N ALA A 59 -16.55 7.35 -11.04
CA ALA A 59 -16.46 5.95 -10.65
C ALA A 59 -15.04 5.58 -10.21
N LEU A 60 -14.02 5.98 -10.98
CA LEU A 60 -12.61 5.79 -10.62
C LEU A 60 -12.25 6.52 -9.31
N LYS A 61 -12.78 7.73 -9.10
CA LYS A 61 -12.57 8.46 -7.84
C LYS A 61 -13.16 7.71 -6.66
N ARG A 62 -14.39 7.21 -6.77
CA ARG A 62 -15.03 6.41 -5.69
C ARG A 62 -14.29 5.10 -5.43
N PHE A 63 -13.83 4.43 -6.48
CA PHE A 63 -13.01 3.23 -6.36
C PHE A 63 -11.70 3.53 -5.59
N ARG A 64 -10.94 4.55 -6.02
CA ARG A 64 -9.70 4.94 -5.34
C ARG A 64 -9.91 5.37 -3.89
N ALA A 65 -11.09 5.86 -3.53
CA ALA A 65 -11.44 6.16 -2.14
C ALA A 65 -11.48 4.90 -1.26
N ARG A 66 -11.72 3.72 -1.82
CA ARG A 66 -11.78 2.43 -1.12
C ARG A 66 -10.42 1.72 -1.04
N VAL A 67 -9.41 2.22 -1.77
CA VAL A 67 -8.07 1.64 -1.81
C VAL A 67 -7.06 2.65 -1.24
N GLY A 68 -6.56 2.40 -0.06
CA GLY A 68 -5.51 3.19 0.58
C GLY A 68 -4.15 2.82 0.02
N VAL A 69 -3.29 3.82 -0.22
CA VAL A 69 -1.93 3.58 -0.70
C VAL A 69 -0.91 4.23 0.21
N VAL A 70 0.09 3.45 0.61
CA VAL A 70 1.28 3.91 1.33
C VAL A 70 2.48 3.70 0.42
N PHE A 71 3.10 4.79 -0.02
CA PHE A 71 4.25 4.75 -0.92
C PHE A 71 5.56 4.79 -0.14
N GLN A 72 6.64 4.31 -0.74
CA GLN A 72 8.01 4.42 -0.25
C GLN A 72 8.40 5.89 0.04
N LYS A 73 8.10 6.81 -0.89
CA LYS A 73 8.17 8.24 -0.62
C LYS A 73 6.86 8.65 0.05
N HIS A 74 6.92 9.21 1.25
CA HIS A 74 5.76 9.53 2.08
C HIS A 74 4.71 10.44 1.40
N ASN A 75 5.13 11.18 0.34
CA ASN A 75 4.28 12.09 -0.44
C ASN A 75 3.49 13.07 0.45
N LEU A 76 4.10 13.52 1.55
CA LEU A 76 3.56 14.56 2.40
C LEU A 76 3.83 15.94 1.80
N VAL A 77 2.92 16.86 2.04
CA VAL A 77 3.17 18.28 1.75
C VAL A 77 4.07 18.83 2.85
N SER A 78 5.35 19.00 2.55
CA SER A 78 6.43 19.27 3.52
C SER A 78 6.17 20.50 4.40
N ARG A 79 5.62 21.57 3.81
CA ARG A 79 5.35 22.85 4.52
C ARG A 79 4.09 22.82 5.40
N LEU A 80 3.25 21.81 5.29
CA LEU A 80 2.04 21.65 6.09
C LEU A 80 2.32 20.86 7.36
N SER A 81 1.47 21.06 8.39
CA SER A 81 1.52 20.27 9.61
C SER A 81 1.13 18.80 9.37
N ALA A 82 1.48 17.91 10.30
CA ALA A 82 1.05 16.51 10.29
C ALA A 82 -0.49 16.42 10.20
N LEU A 83 -1.20 17.20 11.01
CA LEU A 83 -2.66 17.24 11.00
C LEU A 83 -3.22 17.65 9.64
N SER A 84 -2.68 18.69 9.01
CA SER A 84 -3.12 19.10 7.66
C SER A 84 -2.91 18.00 6.63
N ASN A 85 -1.77 17.31 6.68
CA ASN A 85 -1.49 16.18 5.80
C ASN A 85 -2.50 15.04 6.00
N VAL A 86 -2.90 14.74 7.24
CA VAL A 86 -3.91 13.71 7.54
C VAL A 86 -5.30 14.14 7.07
N VAL A 87 -5.68 15.41 7.29
CA VAL A 87 -6.95 15.97 6.79
C VAL A 87 -7.09 15.79 5.27
N HIS A 88 -5.99 15.86 4.51
CA HIS A 88 -6.05 15.61 3.07
C HIS A 88 -6.57 14.20 2.70
N GLY A 89 -6.45 13.21 3.58
CA GLY A 89 -7.01 11.87 3.36
C GLY A 89 -8.53 11.88 3.16
N VAL A 90 -9.26 12.85 3.75
CA VAL A 90 -10.72 12.96 3.58
C VAL A 90 -11.14 13.35 2.16
N GLN A 91 -10.26 13.94 1.35
CA GLN A 91 -10.57 14.41 -0.02
C GLN A 91 -11.01 13.27 -0.95
N SER A 92 -10.62 12.05 -0.64
CA SER A 92 -11.11 10.86 -1.34
C SER A 92 -12.62 10.66 -1.16
N ARG A 93 -13.15 10.96 0.04
CA ARG A 93 -14.54 10.76 0.45
C ARG A 93 -15.41 12.02 0.34
N ARG A 94 -14.85 13.18 0.70
CA ARG A 94 -15.53 14.48 0.70
C ARG A 94 -14.76 15.46 -0.17
N SER A 95 -15.44 16.12 -1.09
CA SER A 95 -14.86 17.14 -1.96
C SER A 95 -15.24 18.54 -1.48
N GLY A 96 -14.34 19.50 -1.64
CA GLY A 96 -14.60 20.91 -1.37
C GLY A 96 -13.43 21.61 -0.72
N PRO A 97 -13.39 22.97 -0.77
CA PRO A 97 -12.27 23.76 -0.27
C PRO A 97 -12.04 23.62 1.24
N ARG A 98 -13.09 23.26 2.01
CA ARG A 98 -13.00 23.02 3.45
C ARG A 98 -12.16 21.79 3.84
N THR A 99 -11.76 20.96 2.88
CA THR A 99 -10.89 19.80 3.11
C THR A 99 -9.43 20.03 2.70
N TRP A 100 -9.10 21.24 2.21
CA TRP A 100 -7.75 21.54 1.71
C TRP A 100 -6.80 22.04 2.81
N ALA A 101 -7.34 22.59 3.88
CA ALA A 101 -6.53 23.05 5.01
C ALA A 101 -7.24 22.75 6.34
N GLN A 102 -6.48 22.35 7.34
CA GLN A 102 -7.02 22.05 8.69
C GLN A 102 -7.81 23.23 9.28
N ALA A 103 -7.38 24.48 9.03
CA ALA A 103 -8.04 25.68 9.57
C ALA A 103 -9.47 25.87 9.03
N LEU A 104 -9.75 25.37 7.81
CA LEU A 104 -11.06 25.45 7.17
C LEU A 104 -11.89 24.17 7.38
N ALA A 105 -11.26 23.10 7.85
CA ALA A 105 -11.92 21.82 8.04
C ALA A 105 -12.93 21.90 9.19
N PRO A 106 -14.12 21.29 9.04
CA PRO A 106 -15.06 21.10 10.14
C PRO A 106 -14.40 20.42 11.35
N ALA A 107 -14.89 20.71 12.56
CA ALA A 107 -14.35 20.14 13.80
C ALA A 107 -14.31 18.61 13.75
N GLU A 108 -15.37 17.97 13.30
CA GLU A 108 -15.47 16.50 13.15
C GLU A 108 -14.34 15.91 12.28
N ILE A 109 -13.95 16.61 11.20
CA ILE A 109 -12.85 16.15 10.33
C ILE A 109 -11.51 16.33 11.05
N ARG A 110 -11.33 17.39 11.82
CA ARG A 110 -10.10 17.60 12.60
C ARG A 110 -9.98 16.57 13.72
N ASP A 111 -11.08 16.28 14.39
CA ASP A 111 -11.14 15.30 15.47
C ASP A 111 -10.84 13.89 14.92
N GLU A 112 -11.46 13.50 13.80
CA GLU A 112 -11.12 12.24 13.10
C GLU A 112 -9.65 12.17 12.69
N ALA A 113 -9.07 13.27 12.20
CA ALA A 113 -7.67 13.34 11.84
C ALA A 113 -6.75 13.24 13.07
N MET A 114 -7.15 13.81 14.21
CA MET A 114 -6.44 13.64 15.48
C MET A 114 -6.49 12.20 15.98
N GLU A 115 -7.64 11.52 15.86
CA GLU A 115 -7.76 10.09 16.16
C GLU A 115 -6.83 9.25 15.29
N CYS A 116 -6.75 9.55 13.98
CA CYS A 116 -5.80 8.89 13.09
C CYS A 116 -4.34 9.13 13.51
N LEU A 117 -3.98 10.35 13.94
CA LEU A 117 -2.65 10.64 14.46
C LEU A 117 -2.38 9.94 15.80
N ALA A 118 -3.36 9.87 16.68
CA ALA A 118 -3.25 9.12 17.93
C ALA A 118 -3.03 7.62 17.68
N ALA A 119 -3.74 7.04 16.71
CA ALA A 119 -3.59 5.63 16.33
C ALA A 119 -2.17 5.27 15.86
N VAL A 120 -1.44 6.25 15.30
CA VAL A 120 -0.03 6.08 14.89
C VAL A 120 0.99 6.63 15.90
N GLY A 121 0.52 7.08 17.09
CA GLY A 121 1.36 7.57 18.17
C GLY A 121 1.97 8.95 17.92
N LEU A 122 1.28 9.84 17.19
CA LEU A 122 1.78 11.17 16.83
C LEU A 122 0.78 12.30 17.15
N ALA A 123 -0.12 12.11 18.10
CA ALA A 123 -1.07 13.15 18.49
C ALA A 123 -0.38 14.42 19.01
N ASP A 124 0.70 14.27 19.77
CA ASP A 124 1.54 15.36 20.29
C ASP A 124 2.28 16.15 19.22
N LYS A 125 2.42 15.58 18.02
CA LYS A 125 3.10 16.17 16.86
C LYS A 125 2.15 16.70 15.79
N ALA A 126 0.84 16.76 16.09
CA ALA A 126 -0.18 17.16 15.12
C ALA A 126 0.10 18.50 14.42
N MET A 127 0.63 19.48 15.16
CA MET A 127 0.94 20.82 14.65
C MET A 127 2.36 20.94 14.08
N GLN A 128 3.20 19.90 14.22
CA GLN A 128 4.56 19.90 13.70
C GLN A 128 4.53 19.80 12.17
N ARG A 129 5.39 20.59 11.48
CA ARG A 129 5.52 20.57 10.02
C ARG A 129 6.12 19.24 9.56
N ALA A 130 5.65 18.74 8.41
CA ALA A 130 6.08 17.46 7.87
C ALA A 130 7.59 17.43 7.52
N ASP A 131 8.19 18.58 7.12
CA ASP A 131 9.62 18.68 6.83
C ASP A 131 10.53 18.60 8.06
N SER A 132 9.99 18.73 9.27
CA SER A 132 10.73 18.61 10.53
C SER A 132 10.53 17.26 11.23
N LEU A 133 9.76 16.36 10.63
CA LEU A 133 9.55 15.00 11.15
C LEU A 133 10.70 14.09 10.74
N SER A 134 11.01 13.09 11.58
CA SER A 134 11.90 12.00 11.17
C SER A 134 11.27 11.15 10.07
N GLY A 135 12.07 10.34 9.35
CA GLY A 135 11.56 9.44 8.31
C GLY A 135 10.45 8.53 8.82
N GLY A 136 10.64 7.86 9.95
CA GLY A 136 9.62 6.99 10.56
C GLY A 136 8.38 7.75 11.01
N GLN A 137 8.51 8.97 11.52
CA GLN A 137 7.38 9.84 11.85
C GLN A 137 6.61 10.25 10.59
N SER A 138 7.30 10.63 9.53
CA SER A 138 6.69 10.97 8.24
C SER A 138 5.92 9.79 7.66
N GLN A 139 6.47 8.57 7.75
CA GLN A 139 5.77 7.36 7.32
C GLN A 139 4.53 7.07 8.16
N ARG A 140 4.60 7.26 9.48
CA ARG A 140 3.43 7.15 10.36
C ARG A 140 2.34 8.19 10.02
N VAL A 141 2.70 9.42 9.67
CA VAL A 141 1.74 10.43 9.17
C VAL A 141 1.12 10.00 7.83
N ALA A 142 1.89 9.39 6.93
CA ALA A 142 1.34 8.84 5.68
C ALA A 142 0.34 7.70 5.95
N ILE A 143 0.60 6.83 6.93
CA ILE A 143 -0.35 5.80 7.39
C ILE A 143 -1.60 6.46 8.00
N ALA A 144 -1.46 7.46 8.85
CA ALA A 144 -2.61 8.18 9.41
C ALA A 144 -3.49 8.83 8.32
N ARG A 145 -2.86 9.44 7.30
CA ARG A 145 -3.55 9.98 6.12
C ARG A 145 -4.30 8.90 5.34
N MET A 146 -3.71 7.72 5.19
CA MET A 146 -4.36 6.56 4.57
C MET A 146 -5.55 6.08 5.41
N LEU A 147 -5.43 6.01 6.74
CA LEU A 147 -6.55 5.65 7.63
C LEU A 147 -7.71 6.64 7.53
N MET A 148 -7.42 7.95 7.43
CA MET A 148 -8.41 9.01 7.24
C MET A 148 -9.25 8.82 5.97
N GLN A 149 -8.74 8.10 4.99
CA GLN A 149 -9.46 7.71 3.78
C GLN A 149 -10.56 6.68 4.05
N ARG A 150 -10.47 5.89 5.15
CA ARG A 150 -11.31 4.73 5.50
C ARG A 150 -11.32 3.67 4.37
N PRO A 151 -10.16 3.17 3.96
CA PRO A 151 -10.06 2.20 2.87
C PRO A 151 -10.62 0.83 3.28
N GLN A 152 -10.85 -0.03 2.30
CA GLN A 152 -11.16 -1.47 2.46
C GLN A 152 -9.92 -2.33 2.13
N ILE A 153 -9.05 -1.83 1.25
CA ILE A 153 -7.78 -2.44 0.88
C ILE A 153 -6.67 -1.43 1.11
N VAL A 154 -5.54 -1.91 1.58
CA VAL A 154 -4.30 -1.14 1.75
C VAL A 154 -3.22 -1.74 0.87
N LEU A 155 -2.64 -0.90 0.01
CA LEU A 155 -1.47 -1.22 -0.79
C LEU A 155 -0.27 -0.48 -0.23
N ALA A 156 0.81 -1.17 0.11
CA ALA A 156 2.02 -0.56 0.64
C ALA A 156 3.22 -0.93 -0.24
N ASP A 157 3.81 0.06 -0.90
CA ASP A 157 4.96 -0.10 -1.78
C ASP A 157 6.23 0.23 -1.00
N GLU A 158 6.89 -0.79 -0.47
CA GLU A 158 8.14 -0.69 0.31
C GLU A 158 8.06 0.35 1.44
N PRO A 159 7.11 0.24 2.37
CA PRO A 159 6.84 1.29 3.36
C PRO A 159 7.98 1.50 4.38
N ASP A 160 8.96 0.61 4.42
CA ASP A 160 10.11 0.57 5.32
C ASP A 160 11.47 0.85 4.64
N ALA A 161 11.53 0.92 3.30
CA ALA A 161 12.78 0.93 2.53
C ALA A 161 13.69 2.17 2.78
N SER A 162 13.12 3.29 3.20
CA SER A 162 13.86 4.53 3.46
C SER A 162 14.16 4.77 4.94
N LEU A 163 13.95 3.75 5.78
CA LEU A 163 14.05 3.85 7.23
C LEU A 163 15.23 3.02 7.75
N ASP A 164 15.74 3.39 8.93
CA ASP A 164 16.63 2.49 9.64
C ASP A 164 15.89 1.19 10.04
N PRO A 165 16.61 0.08 10.29
CA PRO A 165 15.98 -1.23 10.50
C PRO A 165 15.01 -1.29 11.68
N ARG A 166 15.22 -0.45 12.72
CA ARG A 166 14.33 -0.39 13.87
C ARG A 166 13.06 0.36 13.55
N ALA A 167 13.18 1.56 12.97
CA ALA A 167 12.03 2.37 12.57
C ALA A 167 11.20 1.66 11.48
N GLY A 168 11.86 0.98 10.53
CA GLY A 168 11.19 0.18 9.52
C GLY A 168 10.34 -0.92 10.12
N ARG A 169 10.88 -1.67 11.09
CA ARG A 169 10.14 -2.72 11.81
C ARG A 169 8.94 -2.14 12.57
N GLU A 170 9.13 -1.03 13.30
CA GLU A 170 8.06 -0.38 14.06
C GLU A 170 6.91 0.11 13.12
N VAL A 171 7.25 0.63 11.94
CA VAL A 171 6.28 1.05 10.93
C VAL A 171 5.51 -0.15 10.37
N MET A 172 6.20 -1.25 10.06
CA MET A 172 5.55 -2.48 9.56
C MET A 172 4.64 -3.10 10.62
N GLU A 173 5.07 -3.19 11.87
CA GLU A 173 4.24 -3.66 13.00
C GLU A 173 2.98 -2.81 13.18
N LEU A 174 3.14 -1.48 13.10
CA LEU A 174 2.03 -0.55 13.20
C LEU A 174 1.04 -0.73 12.04
N LEU A 175 1.53 -0.77 10.81
CA LEU A 175 0.69 -0.93 9.61
C LEU A 175 -0.09 -2.25 9.67
N PHE A 176 0.60 -3.36 9.94
CA PHE A 176 -0.01 -4.68 10.05
C PHE A 176 -1.08 -4.74 11.16
N ARG A 177 -0.77 -4.23 12.35
CA ARG A 177 -1.72 -4.17 13.45
C ARG A 177 -2.97 -3.38 13.07
N LEU A 178 -2.81 -2.16 12.55
CA LEU A 178 -3.94 -1.28 12.20
C LEU A 178 -4.81 -1.86 11.09
N THR A 179 -4.22 -2.54 10.11
CA THR A 179 -4.99 -3.20 9.04
C THR A 179 -5.73 -4.42 9.58
N ARG A 180 -5.09 -5.22 10.44
CA ARG A 180 -5.70 -6.40 11.05
C ARG A 180 -6.84 -6.05 12.02
N ASP A 181 -6.64 -5.07 12.89
CA ASP A 181 -7.66 -4.59 13.85
C ASP A 181 -8.91 -4.06 13.14
N LYS A 182 -8.77 -3.56 11.92
CA LYS A 182 -9.87 -3.03 11.10
C LYS A 182 -10.41 -4.03 10.06
N GLY A 183 -9.89 -5.24 10.01
CA GLY A 183 -10.29 -6.27 9.04
C GLY A 183 -10.00 -5.88 7.57
N LEU A 184 -8.96 -5.06 7.32
CA LEU A 184 -8.61 -4.60 5.99
C LEU A 184 -7.77 -5.66 5.26
N THR A 185 -7.92 -5.74 3.95
CA THR A 185 -6.97 -6.48 3.11
C THR A 185 -5.68 -5.67 2.98
N LEU A 186 -4.52 -6.30 3.19
CA LEU A 186 -3.22 -5.67 3.06
C LEU A 186 -2.40 -6.35 1.96
N VAL A 187 -1.93 -5.59 0.99
CA VAL A 187 -0.93 -6.04 0.02
C VAL A 187 0.30 -5.16 0.16
N PHE A 188 1.44 -5.73 0.51
CA PHE A 188 2.66 -4.95 0.66
C PHE A 188 3.84 -5.55 -0.09
N VAL A 189 4.66 -4.68 -0.64
CA VAL A 189 5.96 -5.05 -1.21
C VAL A 189 7.01 -4.93 -0.12
N SER A 190 7.83 -5.95 0.02
CA SER A 190 8.98 -5.92 0.93
C SER A 190 10.21 -6.58 0.31
N HIS A 191 11.38 -6.00 0.56
CA HIS A 191 12.67 -6.61 0.30
C HIS A 191 13.24 -7.32 1.55
N HIS A 192 12.53 -7.26 2.68
CA HIS A 192 12.91 -7.91 3.92
C HIS A 192 12.09 -9.19 4.13
N MET A 193 12.74 -10.35 3.97
CA MET A 193 12.10 -11.65 4.16
C MET A 193 11.49 -11.84 5.53
N ALA A 194 12.16 -11.33 6.56
CA ALA A 194 11.65 -11.37 7.93
C ALA A 194 10.30 -10.62 8.05
N HIS A 195 10.15 -9.49 7.34
CA HIS A 195 8.89 -8.75 7.29
C HIS A 195 7.81 -9.49 6.50
N ALA A 196 8.15 -10.07 5.34
CA ALA A 196 7.22 -10.86 4.55
C ALA A 196 6.66 -12.05 5.38
N ARG A 197 7.51 -12.79 6.09
CA ARG A 197 7.07 -13.93 6.93
C ARG A 197 6.25 -13.48 8.15
N ARG A 198 6.64 -12.37 8.78
CA ARG A 198 6.04 -11.94 10.05
C ARG A 198 4.71 -11.22 9.87
N PHE A 199 4.56 -10.47 8.79
CA PHE A 199 3.45 -9.52 8.57
C PHE A 199 2.51 -9.92 7.44
N SER A 200 2.60 -11.16 6.94
CA SER A 200 1.64 -11.66 5.95
C SER A 200 1.08 -13.04 6.31
N ASP A 201 -0.10 -13.33 5.80
CA ASP A 201 -0.71 -14.66 5.83
C ASP A 201 -0.19 -15.50 4.64
N ARG A 202 0.15 -14.83 3.51
CA ARG A 202 0.58 -15.44 2.26
C ARG A 202 1.69 -14.63 1.60
N ILE A 203 2.65 -15.32 1.01
CA ILE A 203 3.77 -14.73 0.27
C ILE A 203 3.64 -15.12 -1.20
N VAL A 204 3.64 -14.10 -2.06
CA VAL A 204 3.66 -14.26 -3.51
C VAL A 204 4.94 -13.65 -4.04
N GLY A 205 5.74 -14.47 -4.71
CA GLY A 205 6.98 -14.08 -5.33
C GLY A 205 6.80 -13.89 -6.84
N LEU A 206 7.18 -12.72 -7.35
CA LEU A 206 7.20 -12.42 -8.77
C LEU A 206 8.58 -12.71 -9.36
N GLY A 207 8.59 -13.48 -10.46
CA GLY A 207 9.78 -13.83 -11.22
C GLY A 207 9.40 -14.29 -12.62
N ASN A 208 10.31 -14.16 -13.57
CA ASN A 208 10.10 -14.63 -14.95
C ASN A 208 8.77 -14.18 -15.58
N GLY A 209 8.39 -12.92 -15.35
CA GLY A 209 7.16 -12.34 -15.90
C GLY A 209 5.84 -12.82 -15.28
N GLY A 210 5.88 -13.63 -14.21
CA GLY A 210 4.69 -14.19 -13.57
C GLY A 210 4.87 -14.47 -12.08
N ILE A 211 4.01 -15.34 -11.53
CA ILE A 211 4.12 -15.86 -10.16
C ILE A 211 5.10 -17.03 -10.17
N ALA A 212 6.22 -16.89 -9.46
CA ALA A 212 7.21 -17.95 -9.26
C ALA A 212 7.09 -18.63 -7.89
N LEU A 213 6.46 -17.95 -6.91
CA LEU A 213 6.17 -18.49 -5.58
C LEU A 213 4.77 -18.04 -5.16
N ASP A 214 3.98 -18.96 -4.59
CA ASP A 214 2.68 -18.67 -3.98
C ASP A 214 2.46 -19.65 -2.83
N ARG A 215 2.69 -19.18 -1.60
CA ARG A 215 2.60 -20.03 -0.39
C ARG A 215 2.13 -19.26 0.84
N ARG A 216 1.56 -19.97 1.80
CA ARG A 216 1.29 -19.43 3.13
C ARG A 216 2.61 -19.08 3.82
N ALA A 217 2.67 -17.91 4.46
CA ALA A 217 3.89 -17.40 5.09
C ALA A 217 4.49 -18.38 6.13
N LEU A 218 3.64 -19.13 6.84
CA LEU A 218 4.05 -20.17 7.81
C LEU A 218 4.84 -21.33 7.18
N HIS A 219 4.67 -21.58 5.88
CA HIS A 219 5.30 -22.68 5.16
C HIS A 219 6.56 -22.25 4.38
N CYS A 220 6.93 -20.96 4.44
CA CYS A 220 8.13 -20.44 3.79
C CYS A 220 9.32 -20.47 4.76
N ASN A 221 10.45 -21.01 4.31
CA ASN A 221 11.71 -20.90 5.05
C ASN A 221 12.58 -19.74 4.51
N GLU A 222 13.54 -19.27 5.31
CA GLU A 222 14.37 -18.13 4.92
C GLU A 222 15.30 -18.44 3.73
N ALA A 223 15.79 -19.68 3.63
CA ALA A 223 16.67 -20.07 2.55
C ALA A 223 15.96 -20.09 1.20
N GLU A 224 14.70 -20.60 1.15
CA GLU A 224 13.88 -20.55 -0.07
C GLU A 224 13.60 -19.12 -0.52
N LEU A 225 13.29 -18.23 0.44
CA LEU A 225 13.04 -16.84 0.13
C LEU A 225 14.33 -16.11 -0.29
N ALA A 226 15.48 -16.42 0.31
CA ALA A 226 16.77 -15.85 -0.06
C ALA A 226 17.13 -16.18 -1.51
N ALA A 227 17.04 -17.45 -1.88
CA ALA A 227 17.31 -17.91 -3.24
C ALA A 227 16.42 -17.19 -4.27
N PHE A 228 15.19 -16.86 -3.89
CA PHE A 228 14.24 -16.14 -4.75
C PHE A 228 14.66 -14.71 -5.08
N PHE A 229 15.39 -14.04 -4.16
CA PHE A 229 15.89 -12.67 -4.37
C PHE A 229 17.20 -12.62 -5.15
N GLU A 230 17.94 -13.74 -5.20
CA GLU A 230 19.24 -13.83 -5.87
C GLU A 230 19.13 -14.14 -7.37
N GLU A 231 17.97 -14.61 -7.87
CA GLU A 231 17.78 -14.91 -9.29
C GLU A 231 17.54 -13.64 -10.13
N PRO A 232 18.36 -13.37 -11.16
CA PRO A 232 18.06 -12.31 -12.12
C PRO A 232 16.83 -12.68 -12.96
N ALA A 233 15.97 -11.70 -13.24
CA ALA A 233 14.80 -11.88 -14.11
C ALA A 233 15.26 -12.24 -15.54
N GLU A 234 15.07 -13.48 -15.98
CA GLU A 234 15.27 -13.90 -17.38
C GLU A 234 14.09 -13.50 -18.26
N ASP A 235 14.32 -13.21 -19.54
CA ASP A 235 13.28 -12.82 -20.52
C ASP A 235 12.46 -14.05 -20.97
N VAL A 236 11.12 -14.04 -20.81
CA VAL A 236 10.19 -15.14 -21.16
C VAL A 236 9.07 -14.68 -22.11
N PRO A 237 8.58 -15.54 -23.07
CA PRO A 237 7.55 -15.17 -24.07
C PRO A 237 6.09 -15.16 -23.55
N ALA A 238 5.22 -14.43 -24.26
CA ALA A 238 3.93 -13.93 -23.79
C ALA A 238 2.72 -14.89 -23.76
N GLY A 239 1.89 -14.80 -22.71
CA GLY A 239 0.55 -15.37 -22.57
C GLY A 239 -0.37 -14.42 -21.78
N GLN A 240 -1.72 -14.51 -21.94
CA GLN A 240 -2.70 -13.55 -21.38
C GLN A 240 -2.99 -13.76 -19.88
N PRO A 241 -3.10 -12.70 -19.05
CA PRO A 241 -3.36 -12.80 -17.60
C PRO A 241 -4.75 -12.30 -17.14
N ALA A 242 -5.27 -12.89 -16.06
CA ALA A 242 -6.40 -12.38 -15.28
C ALA A 242 -6.00 -12.15 -13.81
N LEU A 243 -6.49 -11.08 -13.18
CA LEU A 243 -6.25 -10.74 -11.78
C LEU A 243 -7.60 -10.45 -11.10
N VAL A 244 -7.96 -11.23 -10.08
CA VAL A 244 -9.23 -11.10 -9.36
C VAL A 244 -8.97 -10.93 -7.87
N PHE A 245 -9.56 -9.86 -7.30
CA PHE A 245 -9.70 -9.67 -5.86
C PHE A 245 -11.16 -9.97 -5.49
N ALA A 246 -11.37 -10.95 -4.65
CA ALA A 246 -12.68 -11.35 -4.16
C ALA A 246 -13.15 -10.49 -2.97
#